data_fa5688806e28aa08eb83e66b00f2281e
#
_entry.id   fa5688806e28aa08eb83e66b00f2281e
#
_cell.length_a   1.000
_cell.length_b   1.000
_cell.length_c   1.000
_cell.angle_alpha   90.00
_cell.angle_beta   90.00
_cell.angle_gamma   90.00
#
_symmetry.space_group_name_H-M   'P 1'
#
loop_
_entity.id
_entity.type
_entity.pdbx_description
1 polymer ?
#
loop_
_entity_poly.entity_id
_entity_poly.type
_entity_poly.pdbx_seq_one_letter_code
_entity_poly.pdbx_strand_id
1 'polypeptide(L)'
;TDCPYLAPVPYRGKRCEPAFVVETAKKIAEVKGLSLDDVARITTLNAETIFGLVKEKEDEAKVAYAIRNSLYLNITNRCTNYCTFCAKFDSYTVKGHYLRLKKEPSSSEVLAAIGPEPEKYEEIVFCGFGEPLIRLDVVKEVGLLLKKRGCRIRIDTDGLANLVHGRNVLPELKFVDCLSVSLNAQDSETYQKLVKTPFKDKAYPAILWFLKEAKKHIAKVVASVVAVPGLDVEACRRVAEIEIGVKFRVREYDTIG
;
A
#
# COMPACT_ATOMS: atom_id res chain seq x y z
N THR A 1 -29.42 -3.59 -7.54
CA THR A 1 -30.75 -3.98 -7.01
C THR A 1 -31.74 -4.12 -8.15
N ASP A 2 -32.58 -5.13 -8.08
CA ASP A 2 -33.60 -5.43 -9.08
C ASP A 2 -34.98 -4.96 -8.57
N CYS A 3 -35.05 -3.72 -8.13
CA CYS A 3 -36.27 -3.12 -7.61
C CYS A 3 -37.37 -2.99 -8.69
N PRO A 4 -38.61 -3.34 -8.38
CA PRO A 4 -39.17 -3.76 -7.08
C PRO A 4 -39.10 -5.27 -6.80
N TYR A 5 -38.36 -6.03 -7.59
CA TYR A 5 -38.24 -7.48 -7.53
C TYR A 5 -36.98 -7.92 -6.75
N LEU A 6 -36.86 -9.22 -6.51
CA LEU A 6 -35.66 -9.90 -5.99
C LEU A 6 -34.94 -9.20 -4.82
N ALA A 7 -35.67 -8.95 -3.74
CA ALA A 7 -35.07 -8.39 -2.52
C ALA A 7 -33.92 -9.27 -2.01
N PRO A 8 -32.79 -8.69 -1.59
CA PRO A 8 -31.65 -9.44 -1.04
C PRO A 8 -32.00 -10.03 0.35
N VAL A 9 -31.19 -10.98 0.82
CA VAL A 9 -31.24 -11.42 2.22
C VAL A 9 -30.84 -10.24 3.12
N PRO A 10 -31.57 -9.97 4.24
CA PRO A 10 -32.61 -10.81 4.87
C PRO A 10 -34.05 -10.52 4.38
N TYR A 11 -34.23 -9.73 3.35
CA TYR A 11 -35.55 -9.25 2.91
C TYR A 11 -36.21 -10.13 1.84
N ARG A 12 -35.72 -11.36 1.61
CA ARG A 12 -36.32 -12.30 0.65
C ARG A 12 -37.82 -12.47 0.85
N GLY A 13 -38.58 -12.45 -0.29
CA GLY A 13 -40.02 -12.54 -0.30
C GLY A 13 -40.76 -11.21 -0.05
N LYS A 14 -40.05 -10.13 0.25
CA LYS A 14 -40.61 -8.77 0.33
C LYS A 14 -40.41 -8.04 -0.98
N ARG A 15 -41.16 -6.93 -1.17
CA ARG A 15 -40.90 -6.00 -2.26
C ARG A 15 -39.48 -5.41 -2.08
N CYS A 16 -38.67 -5.45 -3.14
CA CYS A 16 -37.33 -4.88 -3.11
C CYS A 16 -37.39 -3.35 -3.15
N GLU A 17 -36.60 -2.72 -2.30
CA GLU A 17 -36.44 -1.27 -2.22
C GLU A 17 -34.98 -0.86 -2.56
N PRO A 18 -34.76 0.32 -3.15
CA PRO A 18 -33.40 0.80 -3.46
C PRO A 18 -32.46 0.79 -2.24
N ALA A 19 -32.98 1.10 -1.05
CA ALA A 19 -32.24 1.09 0.20
C ALA A 19 -31.60 -0.27 0.54
N PHE A 20 -32.16 -1.37 0.03
CA PHE A 20 -31.64 -2.72 0.27
C PHE A 20 -30.31 -3.01 -0.44
N VAL A 21 -29.82 -2.10 -1.31
CA VAL A 21 -28.49 -2.21 -1.91
C VAL A 21 -27.39 -2.31 -0.85
N VAL A 22 -27.60 -1.77 0.34
CA VAL A 22 -26.66 -1.87 1.46
C VAL A 22 -26.38 -3.33 1.84
N GLU A 23 -27.37 -4.21 1.79
CA GLU A 23 -27.19 -5.63 2.10
C GLU A 23 -26.33 -6.34 1.02
N THR A 24 -26.51 -5.95 -0.23
CA THR A 24 -25.65 -6.42 -1.33
C THR A 24 -24.20 -5.93 -1.13
N ALA A 25 -24.03 -4.65 -0.77
CA ALA A 25 -22.73 -4.08 -0.50
C ALA A 25 -22.03 -4.76 0.70
N LYS A 26 -22.77 -5.06 1.79
CA LYS A 26 -22.24 -5.83 2.93
C LYS A 26 -21.74 -7.22 2.49
N LYS A 27 -22.49 -7.91 1.63
CA LYS A 27 -22.08 -9.23 1.14
C LYS A 27 -20.85 -9.15 0.24
N ILE A 28 -20.74 -8.13 -0.59
CA ILE A 28 -19.53 -7.87 -1.39
C ILE A 28 -18.33 -7.59 -0.48
N ALA A 29 -18.52 -6.76 0.55
CA ALA A 29 -17.48 -6.44 1.53
C ALA A 29 -16.94 -7.72 2.20
N GLU A 30 -17.84 -8.58 2.68
CA GLU A 30 -17.51 -9.88 3.29
C GLU A 30 -16.70 -10.77 2.34
N VAL A 31 -17.20 -10.98 1.11
CA VAL A 31 -16.56 -11.87 0.12
C VAL A 31 -15.19 -11.34 -0.33
N LYS A 32 -15.06 -10.01 -0.46
CA LYS A 32 -13.81 -9.36 -0.91
C LYS A 32 -12.85 -9.02 0.26
N GLY A 33 -13.27 -9.23 1.51
CA GLY A 33 -12.49 -8.84 2.68
C GLY A 33 -12.24 -7.33 2.74
N LEU A 34 -13.24 -6.52 2.36
CA LEU A 34 -13.22 -5.05 2.37
C LEU A 34 -14.14 -4.50 3.47
N SER A 35 -13.99 -3.22 3.82
CA SER A 35 -15.00 -2.50 4.60
C SER A 35 -16.19 -2.11 3.72
N LEU A 36 -17.33 -1.80 4.34
CA LEU A 36 -18.49 -1.28 3.60
C LEU A 36 -18.16 0.05 2.92
N ASP A 37 -17.37 0.89 3.58
CA ASP A 37 -16.91 2.18 3.04
C ASP A 37 -15.98 1.99 1.83
N ASP A 38 -15.12 0.97 1.84
CA ASP A 38 -14.30 0.62 0.68
C ASP A 38 -15.17 0.23 -0.51
N VAL A 39 -16.19 -0.60 -0.29
CA VAL A 39 -17.13 -1.01 -1.34
C VAL A 39 -17.87 0.21 -1.89
N ALA A 40 -18.42 1.06 -1.02
CA ALA A 40 -19.11 2.28 -1.43
C ALA A 40 -18.21 3.18 -2.29
N ARG A 41 -16.99 3.45 -1.83
CA ARG A 41 -16.02 4.30 -2.53
C ARG A 41 -15.62 3.73 -3.89
N ILE A 42 -15.28 2.44 -3.95
CA ILE A 42 -14.83 1.77 -5.18
C ILE A 42 -15.98 1.74 -6.21
N THR A 43 -17.19 1.38 -5.80
CA THR A 43 -18.34 1.31 -6.71
C THR A 43 -18.75 2.69 -7.23
N THR A 44 -18.66 3.72 -6.40
CA THR A 44 -18.89 5.10 -6.82
C THR A 44 -17.87 5.51 -7.87
N LEU A 45 -16.57 5.29 -7.62
CA LEU A 45 -15.51 5.60 -8.58
C LEU A 45 -15.72 4.88 -9.92
N ASN A 46 -16.07 3.59 -9.88
CA ASN A 46 -16.34 2.80 -11.08
C ASN A 46 -17.51 3.40 -11.88
N ALA A 47 -18.59 3.79 -11.21
CA ALA A 47 -19.73 4.43 -11.86
C ALA A 47 -19.33 5.80 -12.46
N GLU A 48 -18.64 6.63 -11.71
CA GLU A 48 -18.12 7.93 -12.18
C GLU A 48 -17.24 7.74 -13.44
N THR A 49 -16.37 6.74 -13.44
CA THR A 49 -15.49 6.43 -14.59
C THR A 49 -16.29 5.99 -15.81
N ILE A 50 -17.21 5.02 -15.64
CA ILE A 50 -18.02 4.47 -16.75
C ILE A 50 -18.90 5.55 -17.38
N PHE A 51 -19.48 6.43 -16.57
CA PHE A 51 -20.39 7.48 -17.04
C PHE A 51 -19.67 8.81 -17.39
N GLY A 52 -18.31 8.84 -17.32
CA GLY A 52 -17.53 10.06 -17.62
C GLY A 52 -17.80 11.21 -16.65
N LEU A 53 -18.21 10.90 -15.42
CA LEU A 53 -18.52 11.89 -14.38
C LEU A 53 -17.30 12.28 -13.54
N VAL A 54 -16.15 11.64 -13.79
CA VAL A 54 -14.91 11.91 -13.07
C VAL A 54 -14.45 13.32 -13.41
N LYS A 55 -14.67 14.25 -12.52
CA LYS A 55 -13.87 15.49 -12.50
C LYS A 55 -12.52 15.08 -11.90
N GLU A 56 -11.41 15.33 -12.59
CA GLU A 56 -10.08 15.18 -12.01
C GLU A 56 -10.04 15.99 -10.70
N LYS A 57 -10.19 15.32 -9.57
CA LYS A 57 -10.10 15.96 -8.24
C LYS A 57 -8.62 16.11 -7.86
N GLU A 58 -7.86 16.81 -8.74
CA GLU A 58 -6.44 17.10 -8.49
C GLU A 58 -6.20 17.87 -7.17
N ASP A 59 -7.25 18.50 -6.63
CA ASP A 59 -7.16 19.31 -5.43
C ASP A 59 -7.25 18.55 -4.11
N GLU A 60 -7.59 17.24 -4.13
CA GLU A 60 -7.87 16.45 -2.93
C GLU A 60 -6.93 15.25 -2.74
N ALA A 61 -5.65 15.38 -3.11
CA ALA A 61 -4.69 14.30 -2.85
C ALA A 61 -4.62 13.98 -1.36
N LYS A 62 -4.85 12.71 -1.01
CA LYS A 62 -4.89 12.28 0.38
C LYS A 62 -3.47 12.05 0.90
N VAL A 63 -3.12 12.73 1.98
CA VAL A 63 -1.90 12.47 2.77
C VAL A 63 -2.11 11.27 3.69
N ALA A 64 -3.28 11.16 4.31
CA ALA A 64 -3.69 10.01 5.09
C ALA A 64 -5.03 9.46 4.56
N TYR A 65 -5.11 8.13 4.39
CA TYR A 65 -6.30 7.47 3.88
C TYR A 65 -6.46 6.08 4.48
N ALA A 66 -7.70 5.71 4.77
CA ALA A 66 -8.01 4.41 5.37
C ALA A 66 -8.37 3.38 4.30
N ILE A 67 -7.83 2.18 4.44
CA ILE A 67 -8.28 0.98 3.73
C ILE A 67 -8.46 -0.12 4.77
N ARG A 68 -9.64 -0.70 4.86
CA ARG A 68 -10.01 -1.64 5.93
C ARG A 68 -9.75 -1.00 7.30
N ASN A 69 -9.03 -1.68 8.16
CA ASN A 69 -8.71 -1.23 9.52
C ASN A 69 -7.34 -0.54 9.64
N SER A 70 -6.67 -0.26 8.51
CA SER A 70 -5.34 0.36 8.48
C SER A 70 -5.40 1.78 7.93
N LEU A 71 -4.57 2.67 8.49
CA LEU A 71 -4.37 4.03 7.98
C LEU A 71 -3.07 4.09 7.19
N TYR A 72 -3.15 4.51 5.94
CA TYR A 72 -2.01 4.66 5.04
C TYR A 72 -1.56 6.11 4.96
N LEU A 73 -0.25 6.33 4.98
CA LEU A 73 0.38 7.63 4.93
C LEU A 73 1.15 7.80 3.63
N ASN A 74 0.64 8.68 2.77
CA ASN A 74 1.22 9.05 1.49
C ASN A 74 2.04 10.34 1.68
N ILE A 75 3.34 10.23 1.78
CA ILE A 75 4.22 11.34 2.16
C ILE A 75 5.11 11.86 1.03
N THR A 76 5.12 11.17 -0.12
CA THR A 76 5.92 11.57 -1.29
C THR A 76 5.43 10.91 -2.58
N ASN A 77 5.58 11.60 -3.70
CA ASN A 77 5.41 11.01 -5.04
C ASN A 77 6.75 10.49 -5.60
N ARG A 78 7.87 10.82 -4.98
CA ARG A 78 9.20 10.40 -5.44
C ARG A 78 9.42 8.92 -5.15
N CYS A 79 9.97 8.22 -6.12
CA CYS A 79 10.37 6.83 -5.99
C CYS A 79 11.68 6.61 -6.76
N THR A 80 12.54 5.76 -6.23
CA THR A 80 13.77 5.33 -6.92
C THR A 80 13.48 4.36 -8.06
N ASN A 81 12.25 3.81 -8.09
CA ASN A 81 11.84 2.79 -9.02
C ASN A 81 10.78 3.28 -10.01
N TYR A 82 10.87 2.78 -11.24
CA TYR A 82 9.87 2.87 -12.30
C TYR A 82 9.41 1.46 -12.65
N CYS A 83 8.58 0.87 -11.76
CA CYS A 83 8.05 -0.48 -11.97
C CYS A 83 7.06 -0.47 -13.13
N THR A 84 7.17 -1.43 -14.07
CA THR A 84 6.29 -1.55 -15.23
C THR A 84 4.83 -1.80 -14.86
N PHE A 85 4.60 -2.31 -13.65
CA PHE A 85 3.29 -2.65 -13.08
C PHE A 85 2.80 -1.63 -12.05
N CYS A 86 3.41 -0.45 -11.97
CA CYS A 86 3.00 0.55 -10.98
C CYS A 86 1.72 1.25 -11.42
N ALA A 87 0.66 1.11 -10.63
CA ALA A 87 -0.65 1.69 -10.93
C ALA A 87 -0.64 3.23 -11.08
N LYS A 88 0.39 3.92 -10.60
CA LYS A 88 0.52 5.38 -10.80
C LYS A 88 0.62 5.80 -12.28
N PHE A 89 0.99 4.89 -13.19
CA PHE A 89 1.06 5.17 -14.63
C PHE A 89 -0.30 5.09 -15.31
N ASP A 90 -1.27 4.39 -14.69
CA ASP A 90 -2.63 4.29 -15.17
C ASP A 90 -3.51 5.38 -14.51
N SER A 91 -3.42 5.46 -13.18
CA SER A 91 -4.11 6.49 -12.40
C SER A 91 -3.37 6.72 -11.09
N TYR A 92 -3.50 7.91 -10.51
CA TYR A 92 -3.00 8.17 -9.15
C TYR A 92 -4.04 7.79 -8.08
N THR A 93 -4.86 6.78 -8.36
CA THR A 93 -5.97 6.40 -7.47
C THR A 93 -5.78 4.97 -6.95
N VAL A 94 -5.89 4.77 -5.64
CA VAL A 94 -5.85 3.47 -4.96
C VAL A 94 -7.14 3.32 -4.16
N LYS A 95 -7.92 2.28 -4.48
CA LYS A 95 -9.20 1.99 -3.81
C LYS A 95 -10.10 3.23 -3.64
N GLY A 96 -10.14 4.12 -4.65
CA GLY A 96 -10.91 5.36 -4.66
C GLY A 96 -10.28 6.56 -3.93
N HIS A 97 -9.03 6.45 -3.48
CA HIS A 97 -8.27 7.57 -2.92
C HIS A 97 -7.31 8.12 -3.96
N TYR A 98 -7.42 9.42 -4.28
CA TYR A 98 -6.47 10.10 -5.14
C TYR A 98 -5.21 10.47 -4.35
N LEU A 99 -4.03 10.09 -4.85
CA LEU A 99 -2.77 10.14 -4.10
C LEU A 99 -1.68 11.03 -4.72
N ARG A 100 -1.91 11.69 -5.84
CA ARG A 100 -0.91 12.57 -6.46
C ARG A 100 -0.78 13.87 -5.68
N LEU A 101 0.21 13.93 -4.79
CA LEU A 101 0.49 15.10 -3.97
C LEU A 101 0.97 16.27 -4.85
N LYS A 102 0.45 17.47 -4.61
CA LYS A 102 0.95 18.72 -5.24
C LYS A 102 2.28 19.15 -4.63
N LYS A 103 2.46 18.90 -3.34
CA LYS A 103 3.71 19.11 -2.59
C LYS A 103 3.91 17.99 -1.58
N GLU A 104 5.13 17.74 -1.19
CA GLU A 104 5.42 16.81 -0.10
C GLU A 104 4.98 17.44 1.24
N PRO A 105 4.17 16.73 2.05
CA PRO A 105 3.71 17.27 3.34
C PRO A 105 4.85 17.30 4.35
N SER A 106 4.89 18.30 5.21
CA SER A 106 5.72 18.32 6.42
C SER A 106 5.24 17.29 7.44
N SER A 107 6.05 16.96 8.44
CA SER A 107 5.64 16.05 9.53
C SER A 107 4.39 16.56 10.25
N SER A 108 4.26 17.86 10.46
CA SER A 108 3.08 18.46 11.08
C SER A 108 1.82 18.32 10.21
N GLU A 109 1.94 18.48 8.88
CA GLU A 109 0.82 18.27 7.94
C GLU A 109 0.42 16.78 7.91
N VAL A 110 1.38 15.84 8.00
CA VAL A 110 1.08 14.41 8.12
C VAL A 110 0.33 14.09 9.41
N LEU A 111 0.80 14.61 10.54
CA LEU A 111 0.14 14.41 11.84
C LEU A 111 -1.27 15.01 11.87
N ALA A 112 -1.46 16.19 11.30
CA ALA A 112 -2.78 16.81 11.15
C ALA A 112 -3.72 15.94 10.29
N ALA A 113 -3.22 15.34 9.20
CA ALA A 113 -4.01 14.48 8.33
C ALA A 113 -4.38 13.13 8.99
N ILE A 114 -3.57 12.63 9.92
CA ILE A 114 -3.87 11.43 10.72
C ILE A 114 -5.06 11.66 11.65
N GLY A 115 -5.18 12.86 12.19
CA GLY A 115 -6.24 13.22 13.13
C GLY A 115 -5.95 12.82 14.58
N PRO A 116 -6.94 13.03 15.49
CA PRO A 116 -6.71 12.93 16.94
C PRO A 116 -6.65 11.50 17.48
N GLU A 117 -7.18 10.51 16.77
CA GLU A 117 -7.37 9.13 17.26
C GLU A 117 -6.70 8.08 16.36
N PRO A 118 -5.35 8.10 16.21
CA PRO A 118 -4.66 7.11 15.38
C PRO A 118 -4.73 5.69 15.95
N GLU A 119 -4.97 5.54 17.25
CA GLU A 119 -5.02 4.26 17.96
C GLU A 119 -6.21 3.39 17.55
N LYS A 120 -7.22 3.96 16.92
CA LYS A 120 -8.37 3.21 16.42
C LYS A 120 -8.03 2.30 15.23
N TYR A 121 -6.91 2.54 14.57
CA TYR A 121 -6.46 1.71 13.47
C TYR A 121 -5.58 0.54 13.97
N GLU A 122 -5.74 -0.63 13.35
CA GLU A 122 -4.91 -1.80 13.67
C GLU A 122 -3.42 -1.56 13.40
N GLU A 123 -3.13 -0.79 12.36
CA GLU A 123 -1.77 -0.36 12.02
C GLU A 123 -1.78 0.95 11.20
N ILE A 124 -0.69 1.69 11.31
CA ILE A 124 -0.41 2.86 10.48
C ILE A 124 0.72 2.50 9.52
N VAL A 125 0.49 2.72 8.22
CA VAL A 125 1.35 2.23 7.15
C VAL A 125 1.93 3.39 6.37
N PHE A 126 3.24 3.55 6.38
CA PHE A 126 3.90 4.44 5.44
C PHE A 126 3.94 3.76 4.07
N CYS A 127 3.06 4.21 3.16
CA CYS A 127 2.90 3.65 1.82
C CYS A 127 2.10 4.61 0.93
N GLY A 128 2.55 4.77 -0.29
CA GLY A 128 1.89 5.56 -1.33
C GLY A 128 2.42 5.17 -2.71
N PHE A 129 2.32 6.06 -3.67
CA PHE A 129 2.94 5.85 -4.98
C PHE A 129 4.44 6.21 -5.03
N GLY A 130 4.96 6.80 -3.97
CA GLY A 130 6.38 7.05 -3.77
C GLY A 130 7.04 6.06 -2.82
N GLU A 131 8.36 6.18 -2.67
CA GLU A 131 9.14 5.42 -1.70
C GLU A 131 9.24 6.22 -0.39
N PRO A 132 8.60 5.78 0.70
CA PRO A 132 8.55 6.56 1.94
C PRO A 132 9.93 6.79 2.56
N LEU A 133 10.86 5.84 2.44
CA LEU A 133 12.18 5.97 3.04
C LEU A 133 13.10 6.97 2.34
N ILE A 134 12.72 7.55 1.21
CA ILE A 134 13.37 8.76 0.67
C ILE A 134 13.22 9.92 1.66
N ARG A 135 12.12 9.94 2.41
CA ARG A 135 11.83 10.94 3.45
C ARG A 135 11.99 10.34 4.86
N LEU A 136 13.19 9.79 5.09
CA LEU A 136 13.52 9.11 6.34
C LEU A 136 13.32 10.00 7.58
N ASP A 137 13.57 11.30 7.47
CA ASP A 137 13.34 12.31 8.48
C ASP A 137 11.87 12.36 8.93
N VAL A 138 10.96 12.49 7.98
CA VAL A 138 9.50 12.53 8.26
C VAL A 138 9.01 11.18 8.79
N VAL A 139 9.47 10.06 8.20
CA VAL A 139 9.12 8.72 8.68
C VAL A 139 9.52 8.53 10.14
N LYS A 140 10.73 8.98 10.53
CA LYS A 140 11.20 8.89 11.91
C LYS A 140 10.41 9.79 12.86
N GLU A 141 10.24 11.05 12.50
CA GLU A 141 9.56 12.03 13.34
C GLU A 141 8.11 11.60 13.61
N VAL A 142 7.35 11.35 12.56
CA VAL A 142 5.95 10.93 12.66
C VAL A 142 5.83 9.55 13.31
N GLY A 143 6.66 8.59 12.88
CA GLY A 143 6.61 7.22 13.38
C GLY A 143 6.93 7.11 14.87
N LEU A 144 7.92 7.84 15.37
CA LEU A 144 8.27 7.86 16.79
C LEU A 144 7.16 8.50 17.65
N LEU A 145 6.51 9.56 17.16
CA LEU A 145 5.36 10.16 17.85
C LEU A 145 4.18 9.19 17.92
N LEU A 146 3.87 8.49 16.84
CA LEU A 146 2.83 7.48 16.81
C LEU A 146 3.14 6.27 17.70
N LYS A 147 4.40 5.85 17.78
CA LYS A 147 4.84 4.79 18.70
C LYS A 147 4.62 5.17 20.16
N LYS A 148 4.89 6.42 20.54
CA LYS A 148 4.61 6.92 21.91
C LYS A 148 3.12 6.85 22.26
N ARG A 149 2.26 6.88 21.26
CA ARG A 149 0.80 6.72 21.40
C ARG A 149 0.34 5.25 21.32
N GLY A 150 1.26 4.28 21.25
CA GLY A 150 0.93 2.85 21.21
C GLY A 150 0.54 2.33 19.84
N CYS A 151 0.62 3.11 18.76
CA CYS A 151 0.28 2.67 17.41
C CYS A 151 1.27 1.62 16.90
N ARG A 152 0.76 0.69 16.09
CA ARG A 152 1.60 -0.24 15.32
C ARG A 152 2.00 0.42 14.02
N ILE A 153 3.28 0.36 13.70
CA ILE A 153 3.87 1.01 12.51
C ILE A 153 4.34 -0.04 11.52
N ARG A 154 3.86 0.08 10.27
CA ARG A 154 4.39 -0.65 9.13
C ARG A 154 4.98 0.32 8.11
N ILE A 155 6.05 -0.10 7.44
CA ILE A 155 6.59 0.58 6.27
C ILE A 155 6.57 -0.40 5.10
N ASP A 156 5.96 0.02 3.99
CA ASP A 156 6.08 -0.67 2.71
C ASP A 156 7.14 0.09 1.89
N THR A 157 8.25 -0.58 1.52
CA THR A 157 9.44 0.03 0.90
C THR A 157 9.94 -0.80 -0.27
N ASP A 158 10.65 -0.15 -1.18
CA ASP A 158 11.36 -0.82 -2.27
C ASP A 158 12.70 -1.46 -1.84
N GLY A 159 13.17 -1.19 -0.61
CA GLY A 159 14.38 -1.76 -0.05
C GLY A 159 15.69 -1.10 -0.49
N LEU A 160 15.63 0.04 -1.19
CA LEU A 160 16.82 0.73 -1.72
C LEU A 160 17.24 1.94 -0.88
N ALA A 161 16.65 2.13 0.29
CA ALA A 161 16.92 3.28 1.16
C ALA A 161 18.42 3.44 1.49
N ASN A 162 19.15 2.36 1.69
CA ASN A 162 20.60 2.41 1.97
C ASN A 162 21.40 2.98 0.80
N LEU A 163 21.00 2.69 -0.45
CA LEU A 163 21.63 3.28 -1.63
C LEU A 163 21.27 4.76 -1.78
N VAL A 164 20.03 5.12 -1.44
CA VAL A 164 19.57 6.53 -1.48
C VAL A 164 20.35 7.38 -0.49
N HIS A 165 20.53 6.89 0.74
CA HIS A 165 21.16 7.65 1.82
C HIS A 165 22.69 7.44 1.91
N GLY A 166 23.26 6.53 1.11
CA GLY A 166 24.69 6.20 1.17
C GLY A 166 25.15 5.56 2.49
N ARG A 167 24.23 5.04 3.30
CA ARG A 167 24.50 4.46 4.62
C ARG A 167 23.41 3.45 5.04
N ASN A 168 23.69 2.64 6.06
CA ASN A 168 22.70 1.77 6.65
C ASN A 168 21.69 2.57 7.49
N VAL A 169 20.44 2.63 7.06
CA VAL A 169 19.34 3.33 7.76
C VAL A 169 18.56 2.43 8.73
N LEU A 170 18.72 1.11 8.64
CA LEU A 170 17.94 0.15 9.42
C LEU A 170 18.04 0.32 10.94
N PRO A 171 19.20 0.68 11.53
CA PRO A 171 19.28 0.96 12.96
C PRO A 171 18.35 2.09 13.44
N GLU A 172 17.99 3.01 12.53
CA GLU A 172 17.11 4.15 12.84
C GLU A 172 15.62 3.78 12.77
N LEU A 173 15.30 2.58 12.23
CA LEU A 173 13.93 2.09 12.06
C LEU A 173 13.49 1.09 13.15
N LYS A 174 14.19 1.01 14.29
CA LYS A 174 13.87 0.10 15.39
C LYS A 174 12.47 0.29 16.00
N PHE A 175 11.84 1.44 15.76
CA PHE A 175 10.48 1.71 16.21
C PHE A 175 9.40 1.06 15.32
N VAL A 176 9.79 0.51 14.16
CA VAL A 176 8.89 -0.10 13.18
C VAL A 176 8.54 -1.52 13.60
N ASP A 177 7.26 -1.85 13.62
CA ASP A 177 6.79 -3.20 13.98
C ASP A 177 6.83 -4.18 12.80
N CYS A 178 6.62 -3.67 11.59
CA CYS A 178 6.65 -4.47 10.38
C CYS A 178 7.30 -3.72 9.22
N LEU A 179 8.27 -4.33 8.57
CA LEU A 179 8.87 -3.83 7.34
C LEU A 179 8.48 -4.77 6.19
N SER A 180 7.76 -4.26 5.21
CA SER A 180 7.37 -4.98 4.00
C SER A 180 8.21 -4.46 2.84
N VAL A 181 9.11 -5.30 2.34
CA VAL A 181 10.05 -4.95 1.27
C VAL A 181 9.60 -5.55 -0.05
N SER A 182 9.53 -4.76 -1.09
CA SER A 182 9.17 -5.17 -2.44
C SER A 182 10.36 -5.88 -3.12
N LEU A 183 10.39 -7.22 -3.04
CA LEU A 183 11.39 -8.05 -3.71
C LEU A 183 11.18 -8.05 -5.24
N ASN A 184 9.93 -8.19 -5.65
CA ASN A 184 9.40 -8.06 -7.02
C ASN A 184 9.97 -9.02 -8.09
N ALA A 185 11.03 -9.77 -7.82
CA ALA A 185 11.62 -10.75 -8.73
C ALA A 185 12.41 -11.82 -7.97
N GLN A 186 12.69 -12.93 -8.63
CA GLN A 186 13.50 -14.02 -8.11
C GLN A 186 15.01 -13.83 -8.37
N ASP A 187 15.38 -12.96 -9.30
CA ASP A 187 16.75 -12.71 -9.72
C ASP A 187 16.94 -11.29 -10.26
N SER A 188 18.21 -10.89 -10.47
CA SER A 188 18.59 -9.55 -10.91
C SER A 188 18.13 -9.25 -12.34
N GLU A 189 18.12 -10.22 -13.25
CA GLU A 189 17.72 -10.03 -14.64
C GLU A 189 16.22 -9.76 -14.74
N THR A 190 15.41 -10.57 -14.05
CA THR A 190 13.96 -10.38 -13.96
C THR A 190 13.63 -9.06 -13.27
N TYR A 191 14.35 -8.73 -12.18
CA TYR A 191 14.16 -7.45 -11.50
C TYR A 191 14.38 -6.27 -12.44
N GLN A 192 15.47 -6.26 -13.22
CA GLN A 192 15.77 -5.16 -14.15
C GLN A 192 14.76 -5.06 -15.32
N LYS A 193 14.13 -6.17 -15.70
CA LYS A 193 13.04 -6.15 -16.70
C LYS A 193 11.78 -5.51 -16.15
N LEU A 194 11.44 -5.81 -14.89
CA LEU A 194 10.20 -5.35 -14.25
C LEU A 194 10.36 -3.97 -13.61
N VAL A 195 11.56 -3.62 -13.15
CA VAL A 195 11.83 -2.42 -12.36
C VAL A 195 13.00 -1.65 -12.95
N LYS A 196 12.71 -0.50 -13.54
CA LYS A 196 13.76 0.42 -13.97
C LYS A 196 14.17 1.28 -12.78
N THR A 197 15.46 1.32 -12.48
CA THR A 197 16.03 2.10 -11.37
C THR A 197 17.39 2.69 -11.74
N PRO A 198 17.76 3.88 -11.22
CA PRO A 198 19.09 4.44 -11.45
C PRO A 198 20.23 3.60 -10.88
N PHE A 199 19.93 2.68 -9.94
CA PHE A 199 20.91 1.80 -9.31
C PHE A 199 21.28 0.56 -10.14
N LYS A 200 20.55 0.30 -11.23
CA LYS A 200 20.82 -0.78 -12.21
C LYS A 200 21.06 -2.14 -11.54
N ASP A 201 22.19 -2.78 -11.85
CA ASP A 201 22.65 -4.07 -11.34
C ASP A 201 22.88 -4.12 -9.83
N LYS A 202 23.11 -2.97 -9.20
CA LYS A 202 23.29 -2.85 -7.74
C LYS A 202 21.98 -2.98 -6.96
N ALA A 203 20.83 -2.76 -7.59
CA ALA A 203 19.55 -2.68 -6.89
C ALA A 203 19.15 -4.01 -6.26
N TYR A 204 19.10 -5.09 -7.03
CA TYR A 204 18.63 -6.38 -6.53
C TYR A 204 19.53 -6.96 -5.41
N PRO A 205 20.86 -6.98 -5.53
CA PRO A 205 21.72 -7.35 -4.42
C PRO A 205 21.53 -6.49 -3.16
N ALA A 206 21.30 -5.19 -3.34
CA ALA A 206 21.03 -4.28 -2.21
C ALA A 206 19.73 -4.62 -1.49
N ILE A 207 18.67 -4.99 -2.21
CA ILE A 207 17.39 -5.44 -1.63
C ILE A 207 17.59 -6.72 -0.81
N LEU A 208 18.31 -7.71 -1.36
CA LEU A 208 18.60 -8.95 -0.64
C LEU A 208 19.37 -8.69 0.66
N TRP A 209 20.38 -7.81 0.57
CA TRP A 209 21.15 -7.38 1.74
C TRP A 209 20.25 -6.65 2.76
N PHE A 210 19.42 -5.73 2.28
CA PHE A 210 18.51 -4.93 3.12
C PHE A 210 17.52 -5.84 3.88
N LEU A 211 16.95 -6.84 3.22
CA LEU A 211 16.07 -7.83 3.84
C LEU A 211 16.78 -8.64 4.92
N LYS A 212 18.01 -9.13 4.63
CA LYS A 212 18.82 -9.90 5.61
C LYS A 212 19.18 -9.05 6.83
N GLU A 213 19.61 -7.81 6.61
CA GLU A 213 20.02 -6.91 7.68
C GLU A 213 18.82 -6.43 8.52
N ALA A 214 17.66 -6.18 7.88
CA ALA A 214 16.45 -5.72 8.56
C ALA A 214 16.01 -6.66 9.69
N LYS A 215 16.22 -7.97 9.56
CA LYS A 215 15.91 -8.98 10.60
C LYS A 215 16.62 -8.74 11.92
N LYS A 216 17.75 -8.04 11.91
CA LYS A 216 18.51 -7.70 13.14
C LYS A 216 17.92 -6.52 13.90
N HIS A 217 17.07 -5.73 13.26
CA HIS A 217 16.58 -4.46 13.77
C HIS A 217 15.06 -4.41 13.95
N ILE A 218 14.30 -5.19 13.16
CA ILE A 218 12.84 -5.10 13.07
C ILE A 218 12.24 -6.49 13.30
N ALA A 219 11.26 -6.57 14.19
CA ALA A 219 10.69 -7.84 14.64
C ALA A 219 9.97 -8.63 13.53
N LYS A 220 9.31 -7.93 12.60
CA LYS A 220 8.60 -8.56 11.48
C LYS A 220 9.10 -7.98 10.15
N VAL A 221 9.77 -8.81 9.38
CA VAL A 221 10.20 -8.48 8.00
C VAL A 221 9.47 -9.39 7.02
N VAL A 222 8.93 -8.79 5.96
CA VAL A 222 8.18 -9.48 4.92
C VAL A 222 8.75 -9.09 3.57
N ALA A 223 9.13 -10.06 2.74
CA ALA A 223 9.36 -9.83 1.32
C ALA A 223 8.05 -9.95 0.56
N SER A 224 7.77 -9.03 -0.34
CA SER A 224 6.54 -9.07 -1.13
C SER A 224 6.82 -8.97 -2.63
N VAL A 225 5.93 -9.57 -3.41
CA VAL A 225 5.92 -9.45 -4.87
C VAL A 225 4.52 -9.11 -5.36
N VAL A 226 4.42 -8.47 -6.51
CA VAL A 226 3.17 -8.38 -7.28
C VAL A 226 3.18 -9.52 -8.29
N ALA A 227 2.10 -10.30 -8.34
CA ALA A 227 1.97 -11.46 -9.22
C ALA A 227 1.74 -11.02 -10.69
N VAL A 228 2.70 -10.31 -11.26
CA VAL A 228 2.63 -9.91 -12.67
C VAL A 228 2.72 -11.13 -13.60
N PRO A 229 2.09 -11.10 -14.79
CA PRO A 229 2.19 -12.19 -15.73
C PRO A 229 3.65 -12.53 -16.07
N GLY A 230 3.99 -13.82 -16.01
CA GLY A 230 5.34 -14.31 -16.31
C GLY A 230 6.34 -14.28 -15.15
N LEU A 231 5.97 -13.77 -13.98
CA LEU A 231 6.83 -13.85 -12.78
C LEU A 231 6.75 -15.27 -12.17
N ASP A 232 7.91 -15.88 -11.90
CA ASP A 232 7.99 -17.12 -11.10
C ASP A 232 7.83 -16.79 -9.61
N VAL A 233 6.57 -16.79 -9.14
CA VAL A 233 6.22 -16.46 -7.75
C VAL A 233 6.82 -17.46 -6.77
N GLU A 234 6.92 -18.76 -7.16
CA GLU A 234 7.49 -19.78 -6.28
C GLU A 234 9.02 -19.66 -6.18
N ALA A 235 9.70 -19.25 -7.23
CA ALA A 235 11.11 -18.89 -7.14
C ALA A 235 11.33 -17.67 -6.23
N CYS A 236 10.48 -16.64 -6.30
CA CYS A 236 10.52 -15.51 -5.37
C CYS A 236 10.29 -15.94 -3.93
N ARG A 237 9.36 -16.90 -3.70
CA ARG A 237 9.12 -17.48 -2.37
C ARG A 237 10.37 -18.18 -1.83
N ARG A 238 11.05 -19.01 -2.65
CA ARG A 238 12.29 -19.69 -2.25
C ARG A 238 13.37 -18.68 -1.84
N VAL A 239 13.57 -17.61 -2.61
CA VAL A 239 14.51 -16.53 -2.26
C VAL A 239 14.14 -15.94 -0.90
N ALA A 240 12.88 -15.59 -0.68
CA ALA A 240 12.43 -14.93 0.54
C ALA A 240 12.53 -15.84 1.77
N GLU A 241 11.94 -17.04 1.69
CA GLU A 241 11.76 -17.92 2.86
C GLU A 241 12.99 -18.81 3.13
N ILE A 242 13.65 -19.31 2.07
CA ILE A 242 14.77 -20.24 2.22
C ILE A 242 16.11 -19.52 2.26
N GLU A 243 16.38 -18.63 1.29
CA GLU A 243 17.71 -17.99 1.19
C GLU A 243 17.87 -16.83 2.17
N ILE A 244 16.79 -16.05 2.40
CA ILE A 244 16.82 -14.88 3.29
C ILE A 244 16.25 -15.25 4.67
N GLY A 245 15.23 -16.10 4.74
CA GLY A 245 14.56 -16.51 5.97
C GLY A 245 13.63 -15.40 6.50
N VAL A 246 12.80 -14.78 5.63
CA VAL A 246 11.75 -13.82 5.97
C VAL A 246 10.40 -14.33 5.50
N LYS A 247 9.30 -13.79 6.06
CA LYS A 247 7.96 -14.10 5.57
C LYS A 247 7.79 -13.62 4.14
N PHE A 248 7.01 -14.35 3.34
CA PHE A 248 6.70 -13.99 1.97
C PHE A 248 5.23 -13.62 1.83
N ARG A 249 4.94 -12.61 1.00
CA ARG A 249 3.58 -12.16 0.67
C ARG A 249 3.46 -11.91 -0.83
N VAL A 250 2.44 -12.51 -1.42
CA VAL A 250 2.03 -12.23 -2.80
C VAL A 250 0.93 -11.17 -2.76
N ARG A 251 1.06 -10.16 -3.60
CA ARG A 251 0.01 -9.19 -3.91
C ARG A 251 -0.56 -9.52 -5.27
N GLU A 252 -1.86 -9.53 -5.39
CA GLU A 252 -2.50 -9.69 -6.70
C GLU A 252 -2.09 -8.55 -7.63
N TYR A 253 -1.92 -8.87 -8.91
CA TYR A 253 -1.74 -7.87 -9.95
C TYR A 253 -3.12 -7.29 -10.28
N ASP A 254 -3.35 -6.08 -9.81
CA ASP A 254 -4.59 -5.35 -9.97
C ASP A 254 -4.25 -3.96 -10.53
N THR A 255 -4.82 -3.63 -11.69
CA THR A 255 -4.63 -2.31 -12.34
C THR A 255 -5.33 -1.18 -11.58
N ILE A 256 -6.14 -1.53 -10.59
CA ILE A 256 -6.89 -0.56 -9.78
C ILE A 256 -6.17 -0.26 -8.45
N GLY A 257 -5.06 -0.95 -8.17
CA GLY A 257 -4.24 -0.75 -6.95
C GLY A 257 -4.75 -1.48 -5.71
#